data_711ba84a0b3aa0f3bb7dfa639a8ccb76
#
_entry.id   711ba84a0b3aa0f3bb7dfa639a8ccb76
#
_cell.length_a   1.000
_cell.length_b   1.000
_cell.length_c   1.000
_cell.angle_alpha   90.00
_cell.angle_beta   90.00
_cell.angle_gamma   90.00
#
_symmetry.space_group_name_H-M   'P 1'
#
loop_
_entity.id
_entity.type
_entity.pdbx_description
1 polymer ?
#
loop_
_entity_poly.entity_id
_entity_poly.type
_entity_poly.pdbx_seq_one_letter_code
_entity_poly.pdbx_strand_id
1 'polypeptide(L)'
;MQKPFSAHRLLTLAALLAALPAAAAPGVTDLGTLENDNSGFSNANAISSDGSTVVGQSDKDNGKQRVAVWSGSNWSTKTGLGTLRTDNSGMSRAYAVSHDGSVVAGEADNDNDGYLHATVWSGSNWSTKTDLGTLKADNSGISHASGLSHDGSVVVGFSEWDSRAFTSSHATVWSGSGWATKTDLGTLKTDNSGYSRAFATIGDGSMVFGMAENDNGDIHATVWSGSGWTTKTDLGTLKADNTGGSNANAVSSDGSVVAGYAQNDNGDQRAIVWSGSGWSTKTDLGTLKTDNSGWSSVSGISADGKFAVGYVQNDNGDTRAAV
;
A
#
# COMPACT_ATOMS: atom_id res chain seq x y z
N MET A 1 -54.02 16.23 66.84
CA MET A 1 -54.05 16.33 65.36
C MET A 1 -52.66 16.15 64.86
N GLN A 2 -52.33 14.92 64.47
CA GLN A 2 -51.03 14.56 63.85
C GLN A 2 -51.21 14.44 62.35
N LYS A 3 -50.40 15.19 61.60
CA LYS A 3 -50.33 15.09 60.11
C LYS A 3 -49.44 13.91 59.73
N PRO A 4 -49.79 13.12 58.67
CA PRO A 4 -48.99 11.99 58.27
C PRO A 4 -47.78 12.42 57.43
N PHE A 5 -46.65 11.74 57.67
CA PHE A 5 -45.40 11.85 56.90
C PHE A 5 -45.57 11.28 55.51
N SER A 6 -45.19 12.06 54.52
CA SER A 6 -45.11 11.66 53.10
C SER A 6 -43.86 10.81 52.86
N ALA A 7 -44.06 9.58 52.38
CA ALA A 7 -43.00 8.67 52.01
C ALA A 7 -42.36 9.10 50.68
N HIS A 8 -41.12 9.54 50.72
CA HIS A 8 -40.31 9.77 49.52
C HIS A 8 -39.84 8.42 48.97
N ARG A 9 -40.28 8.11 47.76
CA ARG A 9 -39.77 6.96 46.98
C ARG A 9 -38.34 7.31 46.51
N LEU A 10 -37.35 6.59 47.04
CA LEU A 10 -36.01 6.52 46.44
C LEU A 10 -36.13 5.75 45.12
N LEU A 11 -35.95 6.43 44.01
CA LEU A 11 -35.61 5.80 42.72
C LEU A 11 -34.14 5.38 42.78
N THR A 12 -33.87 4.10 42.96
CA THR A 12 -32.55 3.53 42.70
C THR A 12 -32.32 3.48 41.19
N LEU A 13 -31.46 4.40 40.70
CA LEU A 13 -30.95 4.35 39.34
C LEU A 13 -29.93 3.21 39.28
N ALA A 14 -30.34 2.05 38.77
CA ALA A 14 -29.41 0.97 38.42
C ALA A 14 -28.65 1.43 37.18
N ALA A 15 -27.41 1.91 37.38
CA ALA A 15 -26.48 2.11 36.28
C ALA A 15 -26.16 0.76 35.64
N LEU A 16 -26.72 0.53 34.45
CA LEU A 16 -26.35 -0.59 33.60
C LEU A 16 -24.92 -0.31 33.08
N LEU A 17 -23.91 -0.78 33.80
CA LEU A 17 -22.55 -0.83 33.26
C LEU A 17 -22.56 -1.87 32.16
N ALA A 18 -22.75 -1.45 30.93
CA ALA A 18 -22.41 -2.30 29.79
C ALA A 18 -20.90 -2.57 29.87
N ALA A 19 -20.54 -3.79 30.21
CA ALA A 19 -19.16 -4.25 30.10
C ALA A 19 -18.76 -4.07 28.64
N LEU A 20 -17.82 -3.17 28.37
CA LEU A 20 -17.13 -3.14 27.08
C LEU A 20 -16.57 -4.56 26.87
N PRO A 21 -16.75 -5.16 25.69
CA PRO A 21 -16.13 -6.44 25.43
C PRO A 21 -14.64 -6.31 25.74
N ALA A 22 -14.12 -7.19 26.58
CA ALA A 22 -12.69 -7.27 26.82
C ALA A 22 -12.02 -7.41 25.44
N ALA A 23 -11.06 -6.52 25.14
CA ALA A 23 -10.26 -6.66 23.95
C ALA A 23 -9.70 -8.10 23.96
N ALA A 24 -9.92 -8.82 22.86
CA ALA A 24 -9.35 -10.15 22.71
C ALA A 24 -7.84 -10.04 22.95
N ALA A 25 -7.28 -11.01 23.68
CA ALA A 25 -5.82 -11.04 23.87
C ALA A 25 -5.15 -11.03 22.50
N PRO A 26 -4.08 -10.22 22.30
CA PRO A 26 -3.37 -10.20 21.05
C PRO A 26 -2.89 -11.61 20.72
N GLY A 27 -3.18 -12.07 19.52
CA GLY A 27 -2.84 -13.39 19.03
C GLY A 27 -2.39 -13.35 17.58
N VAL A 28 -1.67 -14.38 17.17
CA VAL A 28 -1.30 -14.62 15.76
C VAL A 28 -2.25 -15.69 15.22
N THR A 29 -2.83 -15.41 14.04
CA THR A 29 -3.69 -16.34 13.32
C THR A 29 -3.00 -16.81 12.07
N ASP A 30 -2.84 -18.13 11.90
CA ASP A 30 -2.38 -18.72 10.64
C ASP A 30 -3.54 -18.69 9.63
N LEU A 31 -3.36 -17.97 8.53
CA LEU A 31 -4.34 -17.87 7.45
C LEU A 31 -4.30 -19.08 6.51
N GLY A 32 -3.22 -19.85 6.55
CA GLY A 32 -3.00 -21.03 5.71
C GLY A 32 -2.82 -20.68 4.21
N THR A 33 -2.89 -21.71 3.37
CA THR A 33 -2.69 -21.62 1.92
C THR A 33 -3.94 -21.99 1.13
N LEU A 34 -3.89 -21.84 -0.20
CA LEU A 34 -4.90 -22.32 -1.14
C LEU A 34 -4.71 -23.80 -1.51
N GLU A 35 -3.63 -24.45 -1.02
CA GLU A 35 -3.43 -25.90 -1.18
C GLU A 35 -4.45 -26.70 -0.36
N ASN A 36 -4.88 -27.85 -0.87
CA ASN A 36 -5.88 -28.65 -0.20
C ASN A 36 -5.42 -29.23 1.14
N ASP A 37 -4.11 -29.49 1.27
CA ASP A 37 -3.48 -29.99 2.49
C ASP A 37 -2.92 -28.85 3.38
N ASN A 38 -3.17 -27.59 2.98
CA ASN A 38 -2.66 -26.40 3.64
C ASN A 38 -1.12 -26.30 3.68
N SER A 39 -0.43 -27.01 2.80
CA SER A 39 1.04 -26.92 2.63
C SER A 39 1.44 -25.70 1.78
N GLY A 40 2.75 -25.49 1.62
CA GLY A 40 3.29 -24.45 0.74
C GLY A 40 3.36 -23.06 1.38
N PHE A 41 3.47 -22.06 0.53
CA PHE A 41 3.72 -20.66 0.90
C PHE A 41 2.44 -19.82 0.82
N SER A 42 2.25 -18.93 1.78
CA SER A 42 1.30 -17.83 1.70
C SER A 42 1.89 -16.55 2.30
N ASN A 43 1.46 -15.41 1.79
CA ASN A 43 1.86 -14.10 2.28
C ASN A 43 0.66 -13.14 2.23
N ALA A 44 0.38 -12.46 3.34
CA ALA A 44 -0.62 -11.41 3.43
C ALA A 44 0.04 -10.05 3.20
N ASN A 45 -0.46 -9.26 2.24
CA ASN A 45 0.09 -7.97 1.85
C ASN A 45 -0.75 -6.79 2.32
N ALA A 46 -2.07 -6.94 2.39
CA ALA A 46 -2.97 -5.87 2.83
C ALA A 46 -4.21 -6.42 3.54
N ILE A 47 -4.85 -5.56 4.31
CA ILE A 47 -6.09 -5.84 5.03
C ILE A 47 -7.06 -4.67 4.85
N SER A 48 -8.37 -4.94 4.69
CA SER A 48 -9.41 -3.92 4.65
C SER A 48 -9.50 -3.19 6.00
N SER A 49 -10.00 -1.96 5.99
CA SER A 49 -9.99 -1.12 7.21
C SER A 49 -10.88 -1.65 8.33
N ASP A 50 -11.91 -2.43 7.99
CA ASP A 50 -12.76 -3.13 8.96
C ASP A 50 -12.15 -4.45 9.46
N GLY A 51 -10.99 -4.85 8.91
CA GLY A 51 -10.31 -6.10 9.23
C GLY A 51 -10.98 -7.36 8.68
N SER A 52 -12.05 -7.24 7.89
CA SER A 52 -12.84 -8.38 7.41
C SER A 52 -12.20 -9.15 6.26
N THR A 53 -11.35 -8.48 5.48
CA THR A 53 -10.76 -9.02 4.25
C THR A 53 -9.25 -8.83 4.25
N VAL A 54 -8.50 -9.93 4.18
CA VAL A 54 -7.04 -9.93 4.01
C VAL A 54 -6.73 -10.40 2.60
N VAL A 55 -5.77 -9.77 1.93
CA VAL A 55 -5.35 -10.12 0.57
C VAL A 55 -3.85 -10.32 0.46
N GLY A 56 -3.46 -11.13 -0.48
CA GLY A 56 -2.06 -11.41 -0.74
C GLY A 56 -1.88 -12.48 -1.82
N GLN A 57 -0.99 -13.42 -1.56
CA GLN A 57 -0.71 -14.52 -2.47
C GLN A 57 -0.53 -15.83 -1.72
N SER A 58 -0.81 -16.92 -2.39
CA SER A 58 -0.63 -18.27 -1.85
C SER A 58 -0.32 -19.26 -2.97
N ASP A 59 0.45 -20.28 -2.63
CA ASP A 59 0.59 -21.45 -3.49
C ASP A 59 -0.76 -22.14 -3.67
N LYS A 60 -0.93 -22.76 -4.82
CA LYS A 60 -2.09 -23.56 -5.18
C LYS A 60 -1.64 -24.89 -5.80
N ASP A 61 -2.50 -25.90 -5.82
CA ASP A 61 -2.27 -27.31 -6.20
C ASP A 61 -1.39 -27.59 -7.44
N ASN A 62 -1.06 -26.60 -8.23
CA ASN A 62 -0.17 -26.70 -9.38
C ASN A 62 1.22 -26.03 -9.15
N GLY A 63 1.54 -25.65 -7.91
CA GLY A 63 2.78 -24.96 -7.56
C GLY A 63 2.89 -23.53 -8.09
N LYS A 64 1.78 -22.93 -8.52
CA LYS A 64 1.71 -21.53 -8.97
C LYS A 64 1.10 -20.64 -7.89
N GLN A 65 1.68 -19.47 -7.72
CA GLN A 65 1.12 -18.46 -6.83
C GLN A 65 -0.16 -17.84 -7.41
N ARG A 66 -1.15 -17.70 -6.56
CA ARG A 66 -2.42 -17.04 -6.87
C ARG A 66 -2.72 -15.95 -5.85
N VAL A 67 -3.43 -14.94 -6.30
CA VAL A 67 -4.10 -14.04 -5.34
C VAL A 67 -4.92 -14.90 -4.39
N ALA A 68 -4.68 -14.72 -3.11
CA ALA A 68 -5.46 -15.29 -2.04
C ALA A 68 -6.21 -14.17 -1.31
N VAL A 69 -7.50 -14.39 -1.10
CA VAL A 69 -8.34 -13.59 -0.23
C VAL A 69 -8.78 -14.45 0.93
N TRP A 70 -8.50 -13.98 2.13
CA TRP A 70 -8.97 -14.59 3.37
C TRP A 70 -10.06 -13.70 3.96
N SER A 71 -11.24 -14.27 4.19
CA SER A 71 -12.42 -13.53 4.65
C SER A 71 -13.32 -14.38 5.55
N GLY A 72 -14.47 -13.84 5.95
CA GLY A 72 -15.40 -14.52 6.85
C GLY A 72 -14.94 -14.52 8.31
N SER A 73 -15.61 -15.29 9.15
CA SER A 73 -15.30 -15.34 10.58
C SER A 73 -13.89 -15.88 10.79
N ASN A 74 -13.02 -15.10 11.45
CA ASN A 74 -11.61 -15.41 11.69
C ASN A 74 -10.84 -15.77 10.41
N TRP A 75 -11.19 -15.13 9.27
CA TRP A 75 -10.57 -15.34 7.97
C TRP A 75 -10.54 -16.79 7.50
N SER A 76 -11.54 -17.58 7.90
CA SER A 76 -11.61 -19.03 7.61
C SER A 76 -11.98 -19.35 6.16
N THR A 77 -12.53 -18.39 5.42
CA THR A 77 -12.85 -18.55 4.00
C THR A 77 -11.67 -18.13 3.14
N LYS A 78 -11.16 -19.04 2.32
CA LYS A 78 -10.04 -18.82 1.42
C LYS A 78 -10.53 -18.81 -0.03
N THR A 79 -10.26 -17.75 -0.77
CA THR A 79 -10.67 -17.60 -2.17
C THR A 79 -9.47 -17.28 -3.04
N GLY A 80 -9.19 -18.12 -4.02
CA GLY A 80 -8.17 -17.87 -5.05
C GLY A 80 -8.77 -17.14 -6.25
N LEU A 81 -8.26 -15.94 -6.61
CA LEU A 81 -8.90 -15.11 -7.62
C LEU A 81 -8.45 -15.39 -9.06
N GLY A 82 -7.42 -16.20 -9.27
CA GLY A 82 -6.94 -16.57 -10.58
C GLY A 82 -6.19 -15.48 -11.33
N THR A 83 -6.03 -15.64 -12.65
CA THR A 83 -5.26 -14.75 -13.53
C THR A 83 -6.14 -14.14 -14.61
N LEU A 84 -5.57 -13.30 -15.48
CA LEU A 84 -6.22 -12.77 -16.68
C LEU A 84 -6.23 -13.77 -17.82
N ARG A 85 -5.47 -14.87 -17.74
CA ARG A 85 -5.44 -15.91 -18.78
C ARG A 85 -6.78 -16.64 -18.88
N THR A 86 -7.18 -16.95 -20.10
CA THR A 86 -8.43 -17.69 -20.39
C THR A 86 -8.45 -19.08 -19.77
N ASP A 87 -7.30 -19.75 -19.70
CA ASP A 87 -7.13 -21.05 -19.05
C ASP A 87 -6.88 -20.93 -17.53
N ASN A 88 -6.88 -19.70 -17.01
CA ASN A 88 -6.58 -19.39 -15.61
C ASN A 88 -5.22 -19.94 -15.13
N SER A 89 -4.27 -20.19 -16.05
CA SER A 89 -2.89 -20.59 -15.75
C SER A 89 -2.03 -19.38 -15.33
N GLY A 90 -0.73 -19.60 -15.03
CA GLY A 90 0.20 -18.52 -14.71
C GLY A 90 0.16 -18.08 -13.23
N MET A 91 0.55 -16.87 -12.94
CA MET A 91 0.65 -16.32 -11.57
C MET A 91 -0.22 -15.09 -11.39
N SER A 92 -0.64 -14.83 -10.16
CA SER A 92 -1.28 -13.58 -9.75
C SER A 92 -0.96 -13.25 -8.29
N ARG A 93 -0.90 -11.96 -7.95
CA ARG A 93 -0.59 -11.44 -6.61
C ARG A 93 -1.44 -10.23 -6.32
N ALA A 94 -1.92 -10.08 -5.08
CA ALA A 94 -2.60 -8.87 -4.62
C ALA A 94 -1.69 -8.07 -3.70
N TYR A 95 -1.74 -6.75 -3.84
CA TYR A 95 -0.95 -5.80 -3.04
C TYR A 95 -1.81 -4.81 -2.28
N ALA A 96 -3.05 -4.58 -2.73
CA ALA A 96 -3.96 -3.63 -2.10
C ALA A 96 -5.40 -4.14 -2.09
N VAL A 97 -6.17 -3.65 -1.12
CA VAL A 97 -7.60 -3.90 -0.98
C VAL A 97 -8.31 -2.61 -0.56
N SER A 98 -9.51 -2.35 -1.08
CA SER A 98 -10.33 -1.19 -0.71
C SER A 98 -10.76 -1.23 0.76
N HIS A 99 -11.19 -0.08 1.28
CA HIS A 99 -11.59 0.08 2.68
C HIS A 99 -12.65 -0.95 3.12
N ASP A 100 -13.60 -1.26 2.26
CA ASP A 100 -14.71 -2.21 2.48
C ASP A 100 -14.41 -3.65 2.03
N GLY A 101 -13.19 -3.91 1.52
CA GLY A 101 -12.81 -5.23 1.03
C GLY A 101 -13.38 -5.62 -0.34
N SER A 102 -14.16 -4.76 -1.00
CA SER A 102 -14.89 -5.11 -2.23
C SER A 102 -14.03 -5.11 -3.49
N VAL A 103 -12.92 -4.36 -3.49
CA VAL A 103 -11.99 -4.22 -4.62
C VAL A 103 -10.60 -4.66 -4.20
N VAL A 104 -9.99 -5.53 -4.97
CA VAL A 104 -8.62 -6.03 -4.78
C VAL A 104 -7.79 -5.62 -5.98
N ALA A 105 -6.58 -5.11 -5.77
CA ALA A 105 -5.66 -4.73 -6.82
C ALA A 105 -4.30 -5.42 -6.68
N GLY A 106 -3.65 -5.64 -7.83
CA GLY A 106 -2.37 -6.31 -7.89
C GLY A 106 -1.91 -6.55 -9.33
N GLU A 107 -1.42 -7.75 -9.61
CA GLU A 107 -0.93 -8.13 -10.93
C GLU A 107 -1.32 -9.57 -11.28
N ALA A 108 -1.47 -9.87 -12.56
CA ALA A 108 -1.76 -11.20 -13.05
C ALA A 108 -1.19 -11.45 -14.45
N ASP A 109 -0.81 -12.70 -14.72
CA ASP A 109 -0.46 -13.16 -16.07
C ASP A 109 -1.66 -12.99 -17.02
N ASN A 110 -1.39 -12.55 -18.25
CA ASN A 110 -2.35 -12.39 -19.33
C ASN A 110 -2.05 -13.32 -20.52
N ASP A 111 -2.95 -13.37 -21.49
CA ASP A 111 -2.80 -14.21 -22.69
C ASP A 111 -1.99 -13.55 -23.82
N ASN A 112 -1.76 -12.23 -23.76
CA ASN A 112 -1.25 -11.49 -24.92
C ASN A 112 0.25 -11.63 -25.11
N ASP A 113 1.04 -11.46 -24.04
CA ASP A 113 2.50 -11.36 -24.14
C ASP A 113 3.25 -12.15 -23.06
N GLY A 114 2.51 -12.75 -22.11
CA GLY A 114 3.08 -13.54 -21.01
C GLY A 114 3.72 -12.71 -19.90
N TYR A 115 3.50 -11.40 -19.90
CA TYR A 115 3.90 -10.51 -18.81
C TYR A 115 2.77 -10.32 -17.79
N LEU A 116 3.13 -9.82 -16.60
CA LEU A 116 2.18 -9.46 -15.56
C LEU A 116 1.58 -8.09 -15.82
N HIS A 117 0.27 -8.01 -15.87
CA HIS A 117 -0.47 -6.76 -15.94
C HIS A 117 -1.10 -6.38 -14.62
N ALA A 118 -1.10 -5.09 -14.32
CA ALA A 118 -1.92 -4.51 -13.26
C ALA A 118 -3.37 -4.97 -13.43
N THR A 119 -3.93 -5.55 -12.39
CA THR A 119 -5.24 -6.22 -12.43
C THR A 119 -6.08 -5.81 -11.23
N VAL A 120 -7.35 -5.58 -11.48
CA VAL A 120 -8.36 -5.40 -10.44
C VAL A 120 -9.31 -6.59 -10.43
N TRP A 121 -9.58 -7.10 -9.25
CA TRP A 121 -10.64 -8.07 -8.99
C TRP A 121 -11.76 -7.38 -8.20
N SER A 122 -12.98 -7.45 -8.70
CA SER A 122 -14.16 -6.76 -8.14
C SER A 122 -15.45 -7.55 -8.35
N GLY A 123 -16.58 -6.94 -7.97
CA GLY A 123 -17.88 -7.60 -8.08
C GLY A 123 -18.12 -8.66 -7.02
N SER A 124 -19.20 -9.42 -7.14
CA SER A 124 -19.56 -10.45 -6.15
C SER A 124 -18.47 -11.51 -6.07
N ASN A 125 -17.93 -11.70 -4.86
CA ASN A 125 -16.82 -12.63 -4.60
C ASN A 125 -15.61 -12.38 -5.52
N TRP A 126 -15.34 -11.13 -5.89
CA TRP A 126 -14.22 -10.71 -6.75
C TRP A 126 -14.16 -11.48 -8.08
N SER A 127 -15.32 -11.82 -8.63
CA SER A 127 -15.43 -12.65 -9.84
C SER A 127 -15.12 -11.90 -11.13
N THR A 128 -15.18 -10.57 -11.11
CA THR A 128 -14.84 -9.72 -12.26
C THR A 128 -13.35 -9.40 -12.21
N LYS A 129 -12.64 -9.73 -13.28
CA LYS A 129 -11.22 -9.42 -13.47
C LYS A 129 -11.09 -8.34 -14.54
N THR A 130 -10.42 -7.26 -14.21
CA THR A 130 -10.17 -6.16 -15.15
C THR A 130 -8.68 -6.03 -15.37
N ASP A 131 -8.24 -6.23 -16.61
CA ASP A 131 -6.89 -5.92 -17.06
C ASP A 131 -6.76 -4.39 -17.19
N LEU A 132 -5.88 -3.78 -16.39
CA LEU A 132 -5.61 -2.36 -16.44
C LEU A 132 -4.62 -2.01 -17.57
N GLY A 133 -3.94 -2.99 -18.10
CA GLY A 133 -2.99 -2.87 -19.20
C GLY A 133 -1.80 -1.97 -18.89
N THR A 134 -1.13 -1.52 -19.95
CA THR A 134 0.05 -0.67 -19.86
C THR A 134 -0.17 0.71 -20.49
N LEU A 135 0.82 1.60 -20.37
CA LEU A 135 0.84 2.90 -21.07
C LEU A 135 1.26 2.78 -22.53
N LYS A 136 1.78 1.62 -22.97
CA LYS A 136 2.10 1.39 -24.37
C LYS A 136 0.85 1.30 -25.23
N ALA A 137 0.93 1.79 -26.46
CA ALA A 137 -0.20 1.82 -27.40
C ALA A 137 -0.71 0.41 -27.76
N ASP A 138 0.19 -0.59 -27.78
CA ASP A 138 -0.14 -1.99 -28.05
C ASP A 138 -0.52 -2.77 -26.80
N ASN A 139 -0.55 -2.11 -25.65
CA ASN A 139 -0.84 -2.70 -24.34
C ASN A 139 0.10 -3.86 -23.94
N SER A 140 1.31 -3.93 -24.53
CA SER A 140 2.31 -4.94 -24.19
C SER A 140 3.15 -4.55 -22.99
N GLY A 141 3.89 -5.51 -22.40
CA GLY A 141 4.87 -5.27 -21.34
C GLY A 141 4.28 -5.40 -19.93
N ILE A 142 4.92 -4.76 -18.97
CA ILE A 142 4.62 -4.93 -17.54
C ILE A 142 3.84 -3.75 -17.01
N SER A 143 2.83 -4.02 -16.20
CA SER A 143 2.22 -3.05 -15.29
C SER A 143 1.91 -3.69 -13.94
N HIS A 144 1.81 -2.86 -12.92
CA HIS A 144 1.68 -3.29 -11.53
C HIS A 144 0.78 -2.32 -10.76
N ALA A 145 -0.21 -2.82 -10.04
CA ALA A 145 -1.05 -2.03 -9.14
C ALA A 145 -0.54 -2.19 -7.70
N SER A 146 -0.07 -1.09 -7.11
CA SER A 146 0.53 -1.07 -5.77
C SER A 146 -0.44 -0.62 -4.68
N GLY A 147 -1.38 0.27 -5.01
CA GLY A 147 -2.28 0.90 -4.05
C GLY A 147 -3.66 1.22 -4.63
N LEU A 148 -4.60 1.47 -3.71
CA LEU A 148 -6.00 1.82 -4.00
C LEU A 148 -6.45 3.01 -3.16
N SER A 149 -7.35 3.84 -3.72
CA SER A 149 -8.19 4.74 -2.91
C SER A 149 -9.15 3.94 -2.00
N HIS A 150 -9.71 4.58 -0.97
CA HIS A 150 -10.60 3.90 -0.01
C HIS A 150 -11.80 3.22 -0.69
N ASP A 151 -12.39 3.87 -1.69
CA ASP A 151 -13.53 3.35 -2.45
C ASP A 151 -13.13 2.42 -3.60
N GLY A 152 -11.82 2.21 -3.81
CA GLY A 152 -11.28 1.41 -4.91
C GLY A 152 -11.42 2.04 -6.30
N SER A 153 -11.90 3.28 -6.41
CA SER A 153 -12.13 3.95 -7.72
C SER A 153 -10.84 4.42 -8.40
N VAL A 154 -9.78 4.64 -7.63
CA VAL A 154 -8.45 5.03 -8.10
C VAL A 154 -7.44 3.94 -7.76
N VAL A 155 -6.76 3.42 -8.75
CA VAL A 155 -5.64 2.47 -8.63
C VAL A 155 -4.35 3.18 -8.97
N VAL A 156 -3.30 2.97 -8.17
CA VAL A 156 -1.98 3.56 -8.42
C VAL A 156 -0.92 2.48 -8.50
N GLY A 157 0.13 2.75 -9.27
CA GLY A 157 1.21 1.79 -9.46
C GLY A 157 2.21 2.27 -10.49
N PHE A 158 2.65 1.36 -11.35
CA PHE A 158 3.52 1.71 -12.47
C PHE A 158 3.19 0.90 -13.72
N SER A 159 3.59 1.42 -14.86
CA SER A 159 3.44 0.77 -16.15
C SER A 159 4.61 1.09 -17.06
N GLU A 160 5.01 0.14 -17.87
CA GLU A 160 5.88 0.45 -19.01
C GLU A 160 5.20 1.41 -19.98
N TRP A 161 5.98 2.39 -20.48
CA TRP A 161 5.49 3.42 -21.39
C TRP A 161 6.24 3.45 -22.73
N ASP A 162 7.49 2.95 -22.76
CA ASP A 162 8.32 2.87 -23.97
C ASP A 162 8.87 1.46 -24.18
N SER A 163 9.15 1.11 -25.43
CA SER A 163 9.66 -0.20 -25.85
C SER A 163 11.15 -0.43 -25.56
N ARG A 164 11.87 0.55 -25.01
CA ARG A 164 13.35 0.58 -25.00
C ARG A 164 14.04 -0.19 -23.90
N ALA A 165 13.41 -0.55 -22.80
CA ALA A 165 13.95 -1.47 -21.77
C ALA A 165 13.02 -1.61 -20.55
N PHE A 166 13.24 -2.64 -19.70
CA PHE A 166 12.64 -2.82 -18.37
C PHE A 166 12.85 -1.65 -17.39
N THR A 167 13.63 -0.63 -17.76
CA THR A 167 13.91 0.59 -16.98
C THR A 167 12.99 1.75 -17.35
N SER A 168 12.05 1.58 -18.27
CA SER A 168 11.16 2.64 -18.74
C SER A 168 9.74 2.47 -18.19
N SER A 169 9.60 2.43 -16.87
CA SER A 169 8.27 2.44 -16.23
C SER A 169 7.98 3.80 -15.63
N HIS A 170 6.74 4.28 -15.84
CA HIS A 170 6.22 5.47 -15.20
C HIS A 170 5.17 5.14 -14.15
N ALA A 171 5.17 5.92 -13.08
CA ALA A 171 4.07 5.98 -12.14
C ALA A 171 2.77 6.22 -12.90
N THR A 172 1.78 5.40 -12.64
CA THR A 172 0.51 5.37 -13.40
C THR A 172 -0.67 5.38 -12.46
N VAL A 173 -1.70 6.13 -12.84
CA VAL A 173 -3.02 6.10 -12.22
C VAL A 173 -4.01 5.51 -13.21
N TRP A 174 -4.79 4.55 -12.76
CA TRP A 174 -5.96 4.03 -13.45
C TRP A 174 -7.21 4.50 -12.71
N SER A 175 -8.14 5.14 -13.43
CA SER A 175 -9.33 5.76 -12.86
C SER A 175 -10.51 5.77 -13.85
N GLY A 176 -11.61 6.40 -13.44
CA GLY A 176 -12.84 6.47 -14.26
C GLY A 176 -13.63 5.17 -14.25
N SER A 177 -14.66 5.08 -15.06
CA SER A 177 -15.53 3.91 -15.11
C SER A 177 -14.76 2.67 -15.54
N GLY A 178 -14.72 1.64 -14.68
CA GLY A 178 -13.97 0.41 -14.94
C GLY A 178 -12.45 0.62 -15.06
N TRP A 179 -11.91 1.68 -14.46
CA TRP A 179 -10.49 2.07 -14.51
C TRP A 179 -9.94 2.24 -15.93
N ALA A 180 -10.80 2.66 -16.87
CA ALA A 180 -10.43 2.76 -18.29
C ALA A 180 -9.52 3.95 -18.62
N THR A 181 -9.44 4.95 -17.73
CA THR A 181 -8.57 6.11 -17.90
C THR A 181 -7.19 5.79 -17.30
N LYS A 182 -6.16 5.80 -18.14
CA LYS A 182 -4.76 5.64 -17.75
C LYS A 182 -4.09 7.01 -17.76
N THR A 183 -3.52 7.43 -16.64
CA THR A 183 -2.78 8.69 -16.53
C THR A 183 -1.31 8.38 -16.24
N ASP A 184 -0.44 8.77 -17.15
CA ASP A 184 1.00 8.78 -16.95
C ASP A 184 1.38 9.95 -16.05
N LEU A 185 1.92 9.66 -14.88
CA LEU A 185 2.38 10.67 -13.92
C LEU A 185 3.76 11.22 -14.25
N GLY A 186 4.49 10.53 -15.14
CA GLY A 186 5.84 10.90 -15.56
C GLY A 186 6.86 10.92 -14.43
N THR A 187 7.93 11.68 -14.63
CA THR A 187 9.08 11.77 -13.73
C THR A 187 9.31 13.19 -13.24
N LEU A 188 10.33 13.42 -12.42
CA LEU A 188 10.81 14.76 -12.04
C LEU A 188 11.73 15.37 -13.10
N LYS A 189 12.11 14.62 -14.14
CA LYS A 189 12.91 15.16 -15.26
C LYS A 189 12.12 16.17 -16.08
N THR A 190 12.82 17.17 -16.55
CA THR A 190 12.26 18.25 -17.40
C THR A 190 11.69 17.69 -18.71
N ASP A 191 12.34 16.66 -19.29
CA ASP A 191 11.91 15.97 -20.50
C ASP A 191 10.93 14.83 -20.25
N ASN A 192 10.55 14.61 -18.98
CA ASN A 192 9.67 13.54 -18.54
C ASN A 192 10.17 12.11 -18.90
N SER A 193 11.45 11.95 -19.25
CA SER A 193 12.06 10.63 -19.47
C SER A 193 12.43 9.97 -18.14
N GLY A 194 12.91 8.73 -18.21
CA GLY A 194 13.45 8.03 -17.05
C GLY A 194 12.41 7.15 -16.33
N TYR A 195 12.47 7.13 -15.01
CA TYR A 195 11.80 6.12 -14.20
C TYR A 195 10.97 6.74 -13.08
N SER A 196 9.77 6.23 -12.88
CA SER A 196 8.95 6.54 -11.70
C SER A 196 8.03 5.39 -11.32
N ARG A 197 7.62 5.33 -10.05
CA ARG A 197 6.64 4.38 -9.51
C ARG A 197 5.79 5.04 -8.45
N ALA A 198 4.50 4.74 -8.45
CA ALA A 198 3.57 5.07 -7.37
C ALA A 198 3.41 3.87 -6.43
N PHE A 199 3.36 4.11 -5.12
CA PHE A 199 3.20 3.07 -4.09
C PHE A 199 1.94 3.24 -3.28
N ALA A 200 1.53 4.47 -3.02
CA ALA A 200 0.40 4.77 -2.16
C ALA A 200 -0.41 5.95 -2.69
N THR A 201 -1.66 6.03 -2.25
CA THR A 201 -2.54 7.17 -2.45
C THR A 201 -3.34 7.44 -1.19
N ILE A 202 -3.82 8.67 -1.00
CA ILE A 202 -4.77 8.99 0.07
C ILE A 202 -6.16 8.44 -0.24
N GLY A 203 -7.04 8.49 0.75
CA GLY A 203 -8.33 7.82 0.70
C GLY A 203 -9.23 8.20 -0.48
N ASP A 204 -9.18 9.45 -0.95
CA ASP A 204 -9.95 9.94 -2.10
C ASP A 204 -9.22 9.85 -3.45
N GLY A 205 -7.97 9.33 -3.45
CA GLY A 205 -7.15 9.20 -4.66
C GLY A 205 -6.59 10.51 -5.21
N SER A 206 -6.78 11.66 -4.55
CA SER A 206 -6.39 12.97 -5.10
C SER A 206 -4.89 13.27 -5.01
N MET A 207 -4.16 12.54 -4.18
CA MET A 207 -2.70 12.60 -4.07
C MET A 207 -2.08 11.22 -4.19
N VAL A 208 -0.99 11.11 -4.93
CA VAL A 208 -0.25 9.87 -5.18
C VAL A 208 1.18 10.05 -4.69
N PHE A 209 1.75 9.01 -4.08
CA PHE A 209 3.05 9.01 -3.43
C PHE A 209 3.91 7.87 -3.95
N GLY A 210 5.21 8.15 -4.10
CA GLY A 210 6.11 7.14 -4.64
C GLY A 210 7.52 7.68 -4.85
N MET A 211 8.10 7.39 -6.00
CA MET A 211 9.44 7.86 -6.37
C MET A 211 9.52 8.20 -7.85
N ALA A 212 10.40 9.13 -8.19
CA ALA A 212 10.68 9.51 -9.58
C ALA A 212 12.12 9.99 -9.78
N GLU A 213 12.65 9.72 -10.96
CA GLU A 213 13.98 10.18 -11.38
C GLU A 213 13.95 11.69 -11.69
N ASN A 214 14.97 12.42 -11.21
CA ASN A 214 15.17 13.85 -11.47
C ASN A 214 16.21 14.09 -12.58
N ASP A 215 16.44 15.35 -12.95
CA ASP A 215 17.39 15.71 -14.00
C ASP A 215 18.85 15.31 -13.72
N ASN A 216 19.21 15.08 -12.45
CA ASN A 216 20.55 14.60 -12.06
C ASN A 216 20.69 13.06 -12.18
N GLY A 217 19.59 12.34 -12.44
CA GLY A 217 19.54 10.88 -12.43
C GLY A 217 19.33 10.26 -11.05
N ASP A 218 19.09 11.09 -10.02
CA ASP A 218 18.74 10.61 -8.68
C ASP A 218 17.25 10.22 -8.62
N ILE A 219 16.93 9.19 -7.84
CA ILE A 219 15.54 8.75 -7.60
C ILE A 219 15.06 9.39 -6.30
N HIS A 220 14.09 10.29 -6.38
CA HIS A 220 13.56 10.99 -5.21
C HIS A 220 12.12 10.58 -4.88
N ALA A 221 11.82 10.54 -3.58
CA ALA A 221 10.46 10.50 -3.06
C ALA A 221 9.65 11.65 -3.67
N THR A 222 8.51 11.31 -4.26
CA THR A 222 7.72 12.24 -5.08
C THR A 222 6.26 12.18 -4.71
N VAL A 223 5.61 13.35 -4.70
CA VAL A 223 4.17 13.49 -4.59
C VAL A 223 3.62 14.06 -5.89
N TRP A 224 2.60 13.39 -6.43
CA TRP A 224 1.79 13.87 -7.55
C TRP A 224 0.42 14.31 -7.00
N SER A 225 0.03 15.55 -7.31
CA SER A 225 -1.19 16.16 -6.77
C SER A 225 -1.83 17.15 -7.76
N GLY A 226 -2.90 17.82 -7.33
CA GLY A 226 -3.65 18.75 -8.16
C GLY A 226 -4.54 18.06 -9.19
N SER A 227 -5.21 18.85 -10.03
CA SER A 227 -6.12 18.30 -11.04
C SER A 227 -5.36 17.43 -12.04
N GLY A 228 -5.76 16.15 -12.14
CA GLY A 228 -5.09 15.18 -13.00
C GLY A 228 -3.66 14.84 -12.57
N TRP A 229 -3.31 15.08 -11.30
CA TRP A 229 -1.99 14.79 -10.70
C TRP A 229 -0.82 15.48 -11.42
N THR A 230 -1.06 16.65 -11.99
CA THR A 230 -0.05 17.38 -12.81
C THR A 230 1.01 18.12 -12.00
N THR A 231 0.75 18.37 -10.71
CA THR A 231 1.72 18.98 -9.80
C THR A 231 2.63 17.90 -9.22
N LYS A 232 3.93 18.02 -9.47
CA LYS A 232 4.97 17.11 -8.97
C LYS A 232 5.76 17.82 -7.88
N THR A 233 5.86 17.22 -6.70
CA THR A 233 6.66 17.73 -5.58
C THR A 233 7.77 16.73 -5.27
N ASP A 234 9.00 17.18 -5.43
CA ASP A 234 10.21 16.46 -5.01
C ASP A 234 10.37 16.62 -3.49
N LEU A 235 10.33 15.52 -2.75
CA LEU A 235 10.53 15.52 -1.30
C LEU A 235 12.02 15.50 -0.90
N GLY A 236 12.91 15.23 -1.86
CA GLY A 236 14.35 15.22 -1.68
C GLY A 236 14.87 14.16 -0.73
N THR A 237 16.10 14.34 -0.27
CA THR A 237 16.83 13.42 0.60
C THR A 237 17.17 14.06 1.95
N LEU A 238 17.90 13.34 2.82
CA LEU A 238 18.50 13.88 4.05
C LEU A 238 19.88 14.50 3.82
N LYS A 239 20.45 14.37 2.60
CA LYS A 239 21.72 15.01 2.27
C LYS A 239 21.59 16.53 2.15
N ALA A 240 22.60 17.25 2.61
CA ALA A 240 22.66 18.71 2.53
C ALA A 240 22.60 19.24 1.08
N ASP A 241 23.18 18.50 0.12
CA ASP A 241 23.18 18.81 -1.30
C ASP A 241 21.95 18.26 -2.05
N ASN A 242 21.06 17.57 -1.35
CA ASN A 242 19.87 16.93 -1.89
C ASN A 242 20.14 15.89 -2.99
N THR A 243 21.35 15.32 -3.08
CA THR A 243 21.68 14.23 -4.01
C THR A 243 21.31 12.86 -3.40
N GLY A 244 21.39 11.79 -4.22
CA GLY A 244 21.15 10.42 -3.79
C GLY A 244 19.70 10.00 -3.84
N GLY A 245 19.34 8.93 -3.11
CA GLY A 245 18.03 8.30 -3.24
C GLY A 245 17.08 8.55 -2.07
N SER A 246 15.79 8.65 -2.38
CA SER A 246 14.70 8.59 -1.41
C SER A 246 13.44 7.96 -2.00
N ASN A 247 12.53 7.51 -1.14
CA ASN A 247 11.30 6.85 -1.55
C ASN A 247 10.18 7.10 -0.54
N ALA A 248 8.99 7.44 -1.02
CA ALA A 248 7.77 7.57 -0.23
C ALA A 248 6.98 6.26 -0.28
N ASN A 249 7.10 5.44 0.78
CA ASN A 249 6.49 4.11 0.85
C ASN A 249 5.05 4.14 1.38
N ALA A 250 4.76 5.06 2.28
CA ALA A 250 3.49 5.13 2.98
C ALA A 250 3.09 6.57 3.27
N VAL A 251 1.79 6.78 3.46
CA VAL A 251 1.18 8.09 3.71
C VAL A 251 0.05 7.97 4.72
N SER A 252 -0.14 8.99 5.58
CA SER A 252 -1.31 9.12 6.45
C SER A 252 -2.59 9.32 5.63
N SER A 253 -3.75 9.03 6.21
CA SER A 253 -5.02 9.10 5.49
C SER A 253 -5.34 10.49 4.92
N ASP A 254 -4.86 11.55 5.57
CA ASP A 254 -5.04 12.94 5.14
C ASP A 254 -3.92 13.49 4.24
N GLY A 255 -2.88 12.68 3.98
CA GLY A 255 -1.72 13.07 3.17
C GLY A 255 -0.72 14.00 3.87
N SER A 256 -0.96 14.36 5.14
CA SER A 256 -0.12 15.34 5.85
C SER A 256 1.24 14.79 6.27
N VAL A 257 1.36 13.48 6.42
CA VAL A 257 2.57 12.77 6.84
C VAL A 257 2.92 11.71 5.81
N VAL A 258 4.11 11.79 5.24
CA VAL A 258 4.68 10.82 4.29
C VAL A 258 5.86 10.12 4.95
N ALA A 259 6.00 8.84 4.75
CA ALA A 259 7.08 8.06 5.36
C ALA A 259 7.73 7.09 4.36
N GLY A 260 9.00 6.81 4.58
CA GLY A 260 9.76 5.93 3.70
C GLY A 260 11.23 5.85 4.07
N TYR A 261 12.10 6.03 3.10
CA TYR A 261 13.53 6.16 3.36
C TYR A 261 14.16 7.31 2.54
N ALA A 262 15.29 7.82 3.03
CA ALA A 262 16.15 8.76 2.30
C ALA A 262 17.62 8.55 2.68
N GLN A 263 18.53 8.83 1.75
CA GLN A 263 19.95 8.81 2.03
C GLN A 263 20.37 10.05 2.84
N ASN A 264 21.26 9.86 3.81
CA ASN A 264 21.92 10.93 4.57
C ASN A 264 23.28 11.28 3.98
N ASP A 265 23.99 12.27 4.55
CA ASP A 265 25.32 12.72 4.07
C ASP A 265 26.38 11.62 4.08
N ASN A 266 26.25 10.59 4.90
CA ASN A 266 27.14 9.42 4.92
C ASN A 266 26.81 8.41 3.80
N GLY A 267 25.71 8.59 3.07
CA GLY A 267 25.20 7.64 2.10
C GLY A 267 24.37 6.49 2.71
N ASP A 268 24.11 6.52 4.02
CA ASP A 268 23.25 5.54 4.67
C ASP A 268 21.78 5.76 4.28
N GLN A 269 21.06 4.66 4.06
CA GLN A 269 19.61 4.69 3.88
C GLN A 269 18.94 4.81 5.25
N ARG A 270 18.13 5.84 5.47
CA ARG A 270 17.52 6.18 6.75
C ARG A 270 16.00 6.21 6.65
N ALA A 271 15.34 5.62 7.62
CA ALA A 271 13.90 5.80 7.82
C ALA A 271 13.61 7.29 8.05
N ILE A 272 12.69 7.83 7.29
CA ILE A 272 12.36 9.26 7.30
C ILE A 272 10.87 9.48 7.33
N VAL A 273 10.48 10.60 7.94
CA VAL A 273 9.15 11.19 7.85
C VAL A 273 9.27 12.59 7.26
N TRP A 274 8.47 12.85 6.21
CA TRP A 274 8.24 14.19 5.67
C TRP A 274 6.89 14.70 6.19
N SER A 275 6.87 15.93 6.71
CA SER A 275 5.67 16.55 7.29
C SER A 275 5.70 18.08 7.16
N GLY A 276 4.69 18.76 7.72
CA GLY A 276 4.57 20.22 7.65
C GLY A 276 4.06 20.70 6.29
N SER A 277 4.03 22.02 6.11
CA SER A 277 3.53 22.61 4.87
C SER A 277 4.40 22.22 3.66
N GLY A 278 3.78 21.56 2.68
CA GLY A 278 4.48 21.05 1.50
C GLY A 278 5.54 19.99 1.82
N TRP A 279 5.38 19.27 2.94
CA TRP A 279 6.31 18.23 3.42
C TRP A 279 7.75 18.71 3.60
N SER A 280 7.94 20.00 3.94
CA SER A 280 9.25 20.63 4.07
C SER A 280 10.05 20.21 5.29
N THR A 281 9.40 19.64 6.31
CA THR A 281 10.06 19.11 7.51
C THR A 281 10.46 17.66 7.28
N LYS A 282 11.76 17.39 7.36
CA LYS A 282 12.37 16.06 7.20
C LYS A 282 12.85 15.57 8.57
N THR A 283 12.34 14.45 9.04
CA THR A 283 12.73 13.85 10.32
C THR A 283 13.38 12.49 10.07
N ASP A 284 14.69 12.39 10.31
CA ASP A 284 15.44 11.13 10.35
C ASP A 284 15.04 10.36 11.61
N LEU A 285 14.51 9.16 11.46
CA LEU A 285 14.09 8.30 12.58
C LEU A 285 15.24 7.48 13.20
N GLY A 286 16.40 7.49 12.57
CA GLY A 286 17.57 6.84 13.10
C GLY A 286 17.65 5.33 12.87
N THR A 287 18.54 4.68 13.63
CA THR A 287 18.70 3.23 13.69
C THR A 287 18.76 2.75 15.15
N LEU A 288 18.83 1.43 15.37
CA LEU A 288 19.06 0.87 16.69
C LEU A 288 20.56 0.72 17.02
N LYS A 289 21.44 1.20 16.15
CA LYS A 289 22.88 1.23 16.44
C LYS A 289 23.24 2.36 17.39
N THR A 290 24.17 2.09 18.30
CA THR A 290 24.62 3.06 19.31
C THR A 290 25.25 4.30 18.68
N ASP A 291 25.92 4.15 17.53
CA ASP A 291 26.52 5.25 16.75
C ASP A 291 25.56 5.85 15.72
N ASN A 292 24.31 5.38 15.71
CA ASN A 292 23.30 5.78 14.74
C ASN A 292 23.73 5.60 13.27
N SER A 293 24.69 4.72 12.95
CA SER A 293 25.06 4.34 11.59
C SER A 293 24.15 3.26 11.02
N GLY A 294 24.38 2.85 9.76
CA GLY A 294 23.65 1.74 9.13
C GLY A 294 22.33 2.19 8.52
N TRP A 295 21.41 1.24 8.32
CA TRP A 295 20.22 1.46 7.52
C TRP A 295 18.91 1.21 8.27
N SER A 296 17.89 1.94 7.86
CA SER A 296 16.51 1.80 8.30
C SER A 296 15.55 2.23 7.20
N SER A 297 14.30 1.78 7.26
CA SER A 297 13.24 2.18 6.31
C SER A 297 11.87 2.03 6.95
N VAL A 298 10.94 2.92 6.62
CA VAL A 298 9.53 2.78 6.95
C VAL A 298 8.84 1.99 5.84
N SER A 299 7.97 1.04 6.23
CA SER A 299 7.13 0.25 5.33
C SER A 299 5.66 0.64 5.43
N GLY A 300 5.21 1.19 6.55
CA GLY A 300 3.83 1.58 6.78
C GLY A 300 3.70 2.67 7.83
N ILE A 301 2.58 3.39 7.77
CA ILE A 301 2.25 4.45 8.72
C ILE A 301 0.79 4.32 9.15
N SER A 302 0.47 4.70 10.39
CA SER A 302 -0.92 4.73 10.86
C SER A 302 -1.72 5.81 10.13
N ALA A 303 -3.04 5.62 10.08
CA ALA A 303 -3.96 6.55 9.42
C ALA A 303 -3.84 8.00 9.93
N ASP A 304 -3.55 8.18 11.23
CA ASP A 304 -3.35 9.49 11.87
C ASP A 304 -1.90 10.00 11.82
N GLY A 305 -0.99 9.28 11.15
CA GLY A 305 0.41 9.64 10.98
C GLY A 305 1.29 9.56 12.24
N LYS A 306 0.79 9.00 13.36
CA LYS A 306 1.52 9.01 14.64
C LYS A 306 2.48 7.85 14.83
N PHE A 307 2.23 6.73 14.17
CA PHE A 307 3.03 5.51 14.28
C PHE A 307 3.54 5.09 12.91
N ALA A 308 4.83 4.87 12.81
CA ALA A 308 5.47 4.32 11.62
C ALA A 308 6.05 2.94 11.96
N VAL A 309 5.87 1.98 11.07
CA VAL A 309 6.44 0.63 11.21
C VAL A 309 7.38 0.35 10.07
N GLY A 310 8.42 -0.42 10.35
CA GLY A 310 9.41 -0.75 9.34
C GLY A 310 10.48 -1.68 9.85
N TYR A 311 11.67 -1.52 9.29
CA TYR A 311 12.83 -2.31 9.68
C TYR A 311 14.06 -1.43 9.88
N VAL A 312 14.94 -1.89 10.76
CA VAL A 312 16.08 -1.11 11.24
C VAL A 312 17.25 -2.04 11.62
N GLN A 313 18.46 -1.58 11.40
CA GLN A 313 19.68 -2.31 11.78
C GLN A 313 20.06 -2.03 13.23
N ASN A 314 20.48 -3.07 13.97
CA ASN A 314 21.04 -2.98 15.33
C ASN A 314 22.58 -3.07 15.34
N ASP A 315 23.22 -2.94 16.53
CA ASP A 315 24.67 -2.99 16.69
C ASP A 315 25.30 -4.30 16.20
N ASN A 316 24.58 -5.41 16.20
CA ASN A 316 25.06 -6.70 15.69
C ASN A 316 24.99 -6.81 14.16
N GLY A 317 24.44 -5.80 13.48
CA GLY A 317 24.18 -5.84 12.04
C GLY A 317 22.89 -6.57 11.66
N ASP A 318 22.10 -7.04 12.64
CA ASP A 318 20.82 -7.71 12.37
C ASP A 318 19.74 -6.70 11.98
N THR A 319 18.82 -7.14 11.11
CA THR A 319 17.58 -6.42 10.81
C THR A 319 16.53 -6.74 11.85
N ARG A 320 15.88 -5.69 12.37
CA ARG A 320 14.79 -5.78 13.34
C ARG A 320 13.56 -5.03 12.83
N ALA A 321 12.38 -5.56 13.14
CA ALA A 321 11.16 -4.78 13.04
C ALA A 321 11.16 -3.67 14.10
N ALA A 322 10.65 -2.50 13.73
CA ALA A 322 10.58 -1.34 14.61
C ALA A 322 9.27 -0.58 14.44
N VAL A 323 8.89 0.13 15.48
CA VAL A 323 7.80 1.07 15.51
C VAL A 323 8.25 2.33 16.24
#